data_4e88c6508e4281e19d923e91e582e6e5
#
_entry.id   4e88c6508e4281e19d923e91e582e6e5
#
_cell.length_a   1.000
_cell.length_b   1.000
_cell.length_c   1.000
_cell.angle_alpha   90.00
_cell.angle_beta   90.00
_cell.angle_gamma   90.00
#
_symmetry.space_group_name_H-M   'P 1'
#
loop_
_entity.id
_entity.type
_entity.pdbx_description
1 polymer ?
#
loop_
_entity_poly.entity_id
_entity_poly.type
_entity_poly.pdbx_seq_one_letter_code
_entity_poly.pdbx_strand_id
1 'polypeptide(L)'
;LWPQYTKGWPQDCRTPRRPFVPDAVISGMLDIMPSRGLVIHEYRKHGTCSGLDVQGYFQLSRQLFTSIRIPADFVNPFETQYFEPRDVKRAFVAANPGLRPEHIAVACGRGNRARLSEIRICFSKDGKPIACGQNEAERKLCSASEIAVPPVRSTRREEGVQATPRPSPLPGPR
;
A
#
# COMPACT_ATOMS: atom_id res chain seq x y z
N LEU A 1 -1.14 9.14 -0.76
CA LEU A 1 -1.99 9.87 -1.73
C LEU A 1 -1.13 10.66 -2.69
N TRP A 2 -1.20 10.36 -3.99
CA TRP A 2 -0.38 11.02 -5.01
C TRP A 2 -1.27 11.83 -5.96
N PRO A 3 -1.15 13.16 -5.97
CA PRO A 3 -1.75 13.98 -7.01
C PRO A 3 -1.26 13.54 -8.39
N GLN A 4 -2.15 13.54 -9.37
CA GLN A 4 -1.86 13.06 -10.73
C GLN A 4 -2.20 14.14 -11.74
N TYR A 5 -1.40 14.20 -12.81
CA TYR A 5 -1.77 14.86 -14.06
C TYR A 5 -2.28 13.82 -15.06
N THR A 6 -2.77 14.27 -16.19
CA THR A 6 -3.12 13.38 -17.31
C THR A 6 -1.90 12.55 -17.75
N LYS A 7 -0.71 13.14 -17.67
CA LYS A 7 0.57 12.48 -17.94
C LYS A 7 1.56 12.80 -16.81
N GLY A 8 1.99 11.78 -16.06
CA GLY A 8 2.88 11.94 -14.92
C GLY A 8 2.17 12.48 -13.68
N TRP A 9 2.93 12.86 -12.69
CA TRP A 9 2.45 13.45 -11.43
C TRP A 9 3.36 14.58 -10.95
N PRO A 10 2.78 15.60 -10.29
CA PRO A 10 3.59 16.63 -9.65
C PRO A 10 4.27 16.07 -8.38
N GLN A 11 5.46 16.55 -8.11
CA GLN A 11 6.19 16.24 -6.89
C GLN A 11 7.05 17.41 -6.45
N ASP A 12 7.35 17.47 -5.15
CA ASP A 12 8.23 18.48 -4.54
C ASP A 12 7.80 19.92 -4.90
N CYS A 13 6.50 20.20 -4.86
CA CYS A 13 5.97 21.51 -5.23
C CYS A 13 6.46 22.59 -4.25
N ARG A 14 6.82 23.74 -4.80
CA ARG A 14 7.34 24.86 -4.02
C ARG A 14 6.29 25.39 -3.05
N THR A 15 6.72 25.59 -1.81
CA THR A 15 5.95 26.24 -0.74
C THR A 15 6.73 27.43 -0.20
N PRO A 16 6.07 28.48 0.33
CA PRO A 16 6.75 29.65 0.88
C PRO A 16 7.71 29.33 2.04
N ARG A 17 7.41 28.26 2.78
CA ARG A 17 8.24 27.75 3.90
C ARG A 17 8.38 26.24 3.74
N ARG A 18 9.45 25.68 4.36
CA ARG A 18 9.64 24.22 4.41
C ARG A 18 8.43 23.58 5.08
N PRO A 19 7.76 22.61 4.42
CA PRO A 19 6.57 21.98 4.97
C PRO A 19 6.86 21.28 6.29
N PHE A 20 6.09 21.64 7.31
CA PHE A 20 6.13 21.03 8.63
C PHE A 20 4.91 20.13 8.82
N VAL A 21 5.12 18.93 9.34
CA VAL A 21 4.05 17.98 9.68
C VAL A 21 4.01 17.83 11.19
N PRO A 22 2.94 18.29 11.86
CA PRO A 22 2.80 18.21 13.31
C PRO A 22 2.82 16.76 13.82
N ASP A 23 3.35 16.55 15.03
CA ASP A 23 3.43 15.22 15.66
C ASP A 23 2.07 14.56 15.84
N ALA A 24 1.04 15.32 16.15
CA ALA A 24 -0.33 14.82 16.25
C ALA A 24 -0.85 14.23 14.92
N VAL A 25 -0.54 14.89 13.79
CA VAL A 25 -0.88 14.38 12.45
C VAL A 25 -0.09 13.11 12.15
N ILE A 26 1.21 13.10 12.46
CA ILE A 26 2.05 11.92 12.26
C ILE A 26 1.50 10.73 13.04
N SER A 27 1.27 10.92 14.34
CA SER A 27 0.73 9.86 15.22
C SER A 27 -0.61 9.33 14.73
N GLY A 28 -1.45 10.23 14.21
CA GLY A 28 -2.75 9.87 13.63
C GLY A 28 -2.68 9.09 12.32
N MET A 29 -1.49 8.90 11.72
CA MET A 29 -1.32 8.19 10.44
C MET A 29 -0.50 6.90 10.54
N LEU A 30 0.06 6.58 11.72
CA LEU A 30 1.01 5.45 11.85
C LEU A 30 0.37 4.08 11.60
N ASP A 31 -0.92 3.93 11.73
CA ASP A 31 -1.68 2.73 11.40
C ASP A 31 -1.78 2.47 9.88
N ILE A 32 -1.73 3.54 9.07
CA ILE A 32 -1.78 3.48 7.60
C ILE A 32 -0.37 3.60 7.01
N MET A 33 0.45 4.47 7.60
CA MET A 33 1.82 4.74 7.18
C MET A 33 2.76 4.44 8.36
N PRO A 34 3.30 3.22 8.49
CA PRO A 34 3.91 2.71 9.73
C PRO A 34 5.29 3.31 10.03
N SER A 35 5.57 4.52 9.56
CA SER A 35 6.84 5.21 9.77
C SER A 35 6.64 6.72 9.78
N ARG A 36 7.14 7.39 10.84
CA ARG A 36 7.20 8.85 10.95
C ARG A 36 7.85 9.50 9.71
N GLY A 37 8.97 8.93 9.27
CA GLY A 37 9.70 9.41 8.09
C GLY A 37 8.87 9.31 6.81
N LEU A 38 8.08 8.25 6.66
CA LEU A 38 7.17 8.06 5.52
C LEU A 38 6.08 9.13 5.51
N VAL A 39 5.42 9.38 6.64
CA VAL A 39 4.36 10.41 6.72
C VAL A 39 4.91 11.78 6.30
N ILE A 40 6.06 12.17 6.84
CA ILE A 40 6.71 13.45 6.49
C ILE A 40 7.10 13.49 5.00
N HIS A 41 7.65 12.40 4.48
CA HIS A 41 8.05 12.28 3.07
C HIS A 41 6.86 12.44 2.13
N GLU A 42 5.77 11.74 2.39
CA GLU A 42 4.56 11.76 1.56
C GLU A 42 3.97 13.17 1.45
N TYR A 43 3.88 13.91 2.56
CA TYR A 43 3.41 15.28 2.49
C TYR A 43 4.37 16.20 1.74
N ARG A 44 5.67 16.13 2.04
CA ARG A 44 6.65 17.01 1.41
C ARG A 44 6.72 16.80 -0.09
N LYS A 45 6.72 15.55 -0.52
CA LYS A 45 6.86 15.18 -1.92
C LYS A 45 5.57 15.31 -2.71
N HIS A 46 4.45 14.90 -2.16
CA HIS A 46 3.17 14.78 -2.85
C HIS A 46 2.10 15.73 -2.30
N GLY A 47 2.01 15.84 -0.99
CA GLY A 47 0.99 16.67 -0.35
C GLY A 47 1.10 18.15 -0.70
N THR A 48 2.33 18.66 -0.83
CA THR A 48 2.58 20.06 -1.27
C THR A 48 2.01 20.38 -2.65
N CYS A 49 1.74 19.36 -3.46
CA CYS A 49 1.18 19.49 -4.80
C CYS A 49 -0.35 19.33 -4.85
N SER A 50 -0.97 18.97 -3.73
CA SER A 50 -2.42 18.70 -3.69
C SER A 50 -3.28 19.95 -3.63
N GLY A 51 -2.72 21.09 -3.25
CA GLY A 51 -3.44 22.31 -2.93
C GLY A 51 -4.09 22.29 -1.53
N LEU A 52 -3.91 21.22 -0.76
CA LEU A 52 -4.41 21.07 0.61
C LEU A 52 -3.30 21.42 1.62
N ASP A 53 -3.71 21.89 2.78
CA ASP A 53 -2.82 21.98 3.92
C ASP A 53 -2.49 20.57 4.46
N VAL A 54 -1.60 20.49 5.45
CA VAL A 54 -1.14 19.22 5.98
C VAL A 54 -2.27 18.38 6.59
N GLN A 55 -3.21 19.02 7.27
CA GLN A 55 -4.34 18.31 7.88
C GLN A 55 -5.30 17.81 6.81
N GLY A 56 -5.71 18.66 5.88
CA GLY A 56 -6.61 18.30 4.79
C GLY A 56 -6.07 17.18 3.92
N TYR A 57 -4.75 17.21 3.63
CA TYR A 57 -4.11 16.13 2.86
C TYR A 57 -4.19 14.77 3.57
N PHE A 58 -3.85 14.70 4.86
CA PHE A 58 -3.90 13.44 5.59
C PHE A 58 -5.32 13.01 5.96
N GLN A 59 -6.22 13.95 6.20
CA GLN A 59 -7.63 13.65 6.38
C GLN A 59 -8.23 13.02 5.12
N LEU A 60 -7.98 13.58 3.94
CA LEU A 60 -8.41 13.00 2.67
C LEU A 60 -7.74 11.65 2.44
N SER A 61 -6.43 11.51 2.71
CA SER A 61 -5.72 10.24 2.58
C SER A 61 -6.36 9.14 3.42
N ARG A 62 -6.69 9.44 4.68
CA ARG A 62 -7.37 8.50 5.58
C ARG A 62 -8.77 8.17 5.08
N GLN A 63 -9.55 9.18 4.70
CA GLN A 63 -10.90 9.01 4.19
C GLN A 63 -10.92 8.06 2.97
N LEU A 64 -10.05 8.30 2.00
CA LEU A 64 -9.96 7.46 0.80
C LEU A 64 -9.47 6.05 1.14
N PHE A 65 -8.46 5.90 2.03
CA PHE A 65 -7.98 4.60 2.45
C PHE A 65 -9.07 3.79 3.16
N THR A 66 -9.78 4.40 4.11
CA THR A 66 -10.84 3.71 4.88
C THR A 66 -12.09 3.42 4.06
N SER A 67 -12.30 4.13 2.95
CA SER A 67 -13.40 3.85 2.02
C SER A 67 -13.19 2.57 1.19
N ILE A 68 -11.97 2.04 1.17
CA ILE A 68 -11.63 0.84 0.39
C ILE A 68 -11.56 -0.38 1.32
N ARG A 69 -12.33 -1.39 0.99
CA ARG A 69 -12.26 -2.71 1.63
C ARG A 69 -11.23 -3.58 0.90
N ILE A 70 -10.19 -4.00 1.61
CA ILE A 70 -9.20 -4.94 1.08
C ILE A 70 -9.83 -6.34 1.07
N PRO A 71 -9.85 -7.06 -0.08
CA PRO A 71 -10.37 -8.43 -0.12
C PRO A 71 -9.56 -9.37 0.76
N ALA A 72 -10.22 -10.39 1.33
CA ALA A 72 -9.64 -11.30 2.31
C ALA A 72 -8.33 -11.96 1.84
N ASP A 73 -8.23 -12.32 0.57
CA ASP A 73 -7.05 -12.96 -0.02
C ASP A 73 -5.78 -12.08 0.05
N PHE A 74 -5.94 -10.76 0.26
CA PHE A 74 -4.85 -9.81 0.35
C PHE A 74 -4.60 -9.31 1.78
N VAL A 75 -5.39 -9.79 2.76
CA VAL A 75 -5.21 -9.45 4.18
C VAL A 75 -4.34 -10.52 4.83
N ASN A 76 -3.06 -10.21 5.05
CA ASN A 76 -2.10 -11.08 5.73
C ASN A 76 -2.04 -12.52 5.18
N PRO A 77 -1.76 -12.74 3.89
CA PRO A 77 -1.59 -14.09 3.37
C PRO A 77 -0.43 -14.79 4.10
N PHE A 78 -0.64 -16.03 4.55
CA PHE A 78 0.37 -16.84 5.24
C PHE A 78 1.40 -17.42 4.26
N GLU A 79 0.96 -17.67 3.02
CA GLU A 79 1.78 -18.25 1.95
C GLU A 79 1.76 -17.36 0.71
N THR A 80 2.73 -17.57 -0.17
CA THR A 80 2.70 -16.90 -1.48
C THR A 80 1.53 -17.43 -2.29
N GLN A 81 0.65 -16.53 -2.68
CA GLN A 81 -0.45 -16.80 -3.58
C GLN A 81 -0.15 -16.29 -4.98
N TYR A 82 -0.82 -16.85 -5.97
CA TYR A 82 -0.64 -16.49 -7.37
C TYR A 82 -1.97 -16.09 -7.98
N PHE A 83 -1.98 -14.95 -8.67
CA PHE A 83 -3.17 -14.38 -9.30
C PHE A 83 -2.84 -13.87 -10.68
N GLU A 84 -3.81 -13.87 -11.57
CA GLU A 84 -3.74 -13.01 -12.74
C GLU A 84 -4.06 -11.55 -12.33
N PRO A 85 -3.43 -10.52 -12.94
CA PRO A 85 -3.73 -9.12 -12.62
C PRO A 85 -5.22 -8.76 -12.74
N ARG A 86 -5.93 -9.40 -13.67
CA ARG A 86 -7.40 -9.21 -13.83
C ARG A 86 -8.19 -9.75 -12.64
N ASP A 87 -7.72 -10.83 -12.01
CA ASP A 87 -8.40 -11.45 -10.87
C ASP A 87 -8.23 -10.60 -9.61
N VAL A 88 -7.04 -9.98 -9.44
CA VAL A 88 -6.84 -8.96 -8.41
C VAL A 88 -7.87 -7.84 -8.57
N LYS A 89 -8.03 -7.29 -9.78
CA LYS A 89 -9.04 -6.24 -10.03
C LYS A 89 -10.46 -6.73 -9.72
N ARG A 90 -10.82 -7.95 -10.14
CA ARG A 90 -12.14 -8.53 -9.85
C ARG A 90 -12.40 -8.66 -8.36
N ALA A 91 -11.43 -9.13 -7.58
CA ALA A 91 -11.55 -9.26 -6.13
C ALA A 91 -11.83 -7.90 -5.47
N PHE A 92 -11.09 -6.85 -5.87
CA PHE A 92 -11.32 -5.51 -5.35
C PHE A 92 -12.68 -4.93 -5.76
N VAL A 93 -13.13 -5.15 -6.99
CA VAL A 93 -14.46 -4.73 -7.44
C VAL A 93 -15.56 -5.46 -6.65
N ALA A 94 -15.42 -6.76 -6.43
CA ALA A 94 -16.39 -7.55 -5.66
C ALA A 94 -16.48 -7.09 -4.20
N ALA A 95 -15.36 -6.71 -3.59
CA ALA A 95 -15.33 -6.21 -2.20
C ALA A 95 -15.81 -4.77 -2.05
N ASN A 96 -15.83 -3.97 -3.14
CA ASN A 96 -16.10 -2.53 -3.11
C ASN A 96 -17.16 -2.15 -4.15
N PRO A 97 -18.45 -2.20 -3.81
CA PRO A 97 -19.53 -1.73 -4.68
C PRO A 97 -19.27 -0.27 -5.09
N GLY A 98 -19.28 0.01 -6.39
CA GLY A 98 -18.95 1.34 -6.96
C GLY A 98 -17.55 1.43 -7.57
N LEU A 99 -16.64 0.49 -7.31
CA LEU A 99 -15.42 0.34 -8.09
C LEU A 99 -15.71 -0.41 -9.41
N ARG A 100 -14.90 -0.08 -10.42
CA ARG A 100 -14.83 -0.79 -11.70
C ARG A 100 -13.37 -1.12 -12.01
N PRO A 101 -13.09 -2.11 -12.89
CA PRO A 101 -11.72 -2.52 -13.19
C PRO A 101 -10.80 -1.39 -13.68
N GLU A 102 -11.35 -0.40 -14.38
CA GLU A 102 -10.61 0.77 -14.85
C GLU A 102 -10.20 1.75 -13.75
N HIS A 103 -10.84 1.68 -12.56
CA HIS A 103 -10.45 2.48 -11.38
C HIS A 103 -9.24 1.92 -10.65
N ILE A 104 -8.74 0.74 -11.08
CA ILE A 104 -7.73 -0.03 -10.35
C ILE A 104 -6.53 -0.27 -11.26
N ALA A 105 -5.35 0.10 -10.77
CA ALA A 105 -4.07 -0.22 -11.40
C ALA A 105 -3.30 -1.22 -10.52
N VAL A 106 -2.88 -2.33 -11.12
CA VAL A 106 -2.09 -3.37 -10.45
C VAL A 106 -0.64 -3.23 -10.89
N ALA A 107 0.24 -2.83 -9.98
CA ALA A 107 1.64 -2.59 -10.27
C ALA A 107 2.53 -3.73 -9.75
N CYS A 108 3.50 -4.14 -10.57
CA CYS A 108 4.46 -5.18 -10.27
C CYS A 108 5.86 -4.63 -10.00
N GLY A 109 6.62 -5.36 -9.19
CA GLY A 109 8.02 -5.09 -8.91
C GLY A 109 8.92 -5.35 -10.14
N ARG A 110 10.15 -4.83 -10.08
CA ARG A 110 11.20 -5.13 -11.06
C ARG A 110 11.81 -6.51 -10.76
N GLY A 111 12.13 -7.29 -11.78
CA GLY A 111 12.83 -8.59 -11.67
C GLY A 111 12.21 -9.68 -12.52
N ASN A 112 12.86 -10.86 -12.52
CA ASN A 112 12.49 -12.03 -13.35
C ASN A 112 11.18 -12.72 -12.94
N ARG A 113 10.60 -12.34 -11.80
CA ARG A 113 9.31 -12.86 -11.32
C ARG A 113 8.35 -11.69 -11.15
N ALA A 114 7.24 -11.77 -11.83
CA ALA A 114 6.15 -10.84 -11.63
C ALA A 114 5.68 -10.98 -10.17
N ARG A 115 5.84 -9.91 -9.40
CA ARG A 115 5.48 -9.85 -7.99
C ARG A 115 4.65 -8.61 -7.77
N LEU A 116 3.51 -8.76 -7.11
CA LEU A 116 2.69 -7.63 -6.72
C LEU A 116 3.53 -6.65 -5.89
N SER A 117 3.56 -5.41 -6.32
CA SER A 117 4.21 -4.31 -5.60
C SER A 117 3.19 -3.42 -4.91
N GLU A 118 2.15 -3.03 -5.63
CA GLU A 118 1.10 -2.17 -5.10
C GLU A 118 -0.18 -2.26 -5.92
N ILE A 119 -1.29 -1.96 -5.27
CA ILE A 119 -2.60 -1.78 -5.89
C ILE A 119 -2.97 -0.31 -5.71
N ARG A 120 -3.26 0.37 -6.81
CA ARG A 120 -3.62 1.78 -6.82
C ARG A 120 -5.08 1.92 -7.16
N ILE A 121 -5.79 2.73 -6.39
CA ILE A 121 -7.17 3.11 -6.68
C ILE A 121 -7.17 4.58 -7.06
N CYS A 122 -7.81 4.90 -8.19
CA CYS A 122 -7.81 6.25 -8.74
C CYS A 122 -9.10 6.98 -8.37
N PHE A 123 -8.93 8.20 -7.84
CA PHE A 123 -10.03 9.06 -7.40
C PHE A 123 -9.94 10.44 -8.05
N SER A 124 -11.09 11.07 -8.27
CA SER A 124 -11.17 12.49 -8.53
C SER A 124 -10.81 13.30 -7.28
N LYS A 125 -10.66 14.62 -7.43
CA LYS A 125 -10.45 15.53 -6.30
C LYS A 125 -11.59 15.50 -5.29
N ASP A 126 -12.79 15.13 -5.73
CA ASP A 126 -14.00 14.99 -4.88
C ASP A 126 -14.10 13.62 -4.21
N GLY A 127 -13.07 12.77 -4.32
CA GLY A 127 -13.05 11.44 -3.73
C GLY A 127 -13.90 10.39 -4.44
N LYS A 128 -14.37 10.66 -5.67
CA LYS A 128 -15.13 9.68 -6.46
C LYS A 128 -14.18 8.80 -7.27
N PRO A 129 -14.39 7.47 -7.34
CA PRO A 129 -13.59 6.62 -8.21
C PRO A 129 -13.66 7.06 -9.67
N ILE A 130 -12.49 7.13 -10.32
CA ILE A 130 -12.35 7.46 -11.74
C ILE A 130 -11.40 6.48 -12.41
N ALA A 131 -11.48 6.38 -13.74
CA ALA A 131 -10.52 5.61 -14.51
C ALA A 131 -9.09 6.12 -14.25
N CYS A 132 -8.17 5.18 -14.02
CA CYS A 132 -6.75 5.50 -13.87
C CYS A 132 -6.21 6.07 -15.19
N GLY A 133 -5.60 7.25 -15.11
CA GLY A 133 -5.04 7.92 -16.28
C GLY A 133 -3.76 7.27 -16.78
N GLN A 134 -3.37 7.62 -18.01
CA GLN A 134 -2.09 7.23 -18.60
C GLN A 134 -1.00 8.17 -18.11
N ASN A 135 -0.19 7.69 -17.16
CA ASN A 135 0.97 8.41 -16.64
C ASN A 135 2.17 7.46 -16.45
N GLU A 136 3.31 7.97 -15.95
CA GLU A 136 4.48 7.13 -15.75
C GLU A 136 4.28 5.95 -14.81
N ALA A 137 3.29 6.02 -13.92
CA ALA A 137 2.95 4.91 -13.04
C ALA A 137 2.45 3.70 -13.82
N GLU A 138 1.78 3.89 -14.95
CA GLU A 138 1.31 2.81 -15.82
C GLU A 138 2.46 1.97 -16.38
N ARG A 139 3.65 2.56 -16.59
CA ARG A 139 4.84 1.81 -17.02
C ARG A 139 5.27 0.70 -16.08
N LYS A 140 4.75 0.69 -14.84
CA LYS A 140 5.01 -0.34 -13.83
C LYS A 140 3.85 -1.31 -13.65
N LEU A 141 2.81 -1.22 -14.48
CA LEU A 141 1.70 -2.15 -14.43
C LEU A 141 2.17 -3.56 -14.74
N CYS A 142 1.49 -4.52 -14.10
CA CYS A 142 1.77 -5.93 -14.32
C CYS A 142 1.39 -6.32 -15.75
N SER A 143 2.37 -6.80 -16.51
CA SER A 143 2.19 -7.36 -17.86
C SER A 143 2.28 -8.89 -17.88
N ALA A 144 2.64 -9.53 -16.76
CA ALA A 144 2.70 -10.97 -16.63
C ALA A 144 1.30 -11.57 -16.56
N SER A 145 1.13 -12.78 -17.09
CA SER A 145 -0.12 -13.54 -17.00
C SER A 145 -0.44 -13.92 -15.56
N GLU A 146 0.59 -14.17 -14.75
CA GLU A 146 0.46 -14.52 -13.34
C GLU A 146 1.44 -13.71 -12.50
N ILE A 147 0.99 -13.27 -11.32
CA ILE A 147 1.77 -12.50 -10.36
C ILE A 147 1.76 -13.14 -8.97
N ALA A 148 2.90 -13.13 -8.31
CA ALA A 148 3.05 -13.63 -6.96
C ALA A 148 2.66 -12.54 -5.94
N VAL A 149 1.79 -12.88 -5.01
CA VAL A 149 1.46 -12.10 -3.81
C VAL A 149 2.11 -12.78 -2.61
N PRO A 150 3.26 -12.27 -2.12
CA PRO A 150 3.97 -12.90 -1.01
C PRO A 150 3.25 -12.71 0.32
N PRO A 151 3.56 -13.57 1.31
CA PRO A 151 3.08 -13.35 2.67
C PRO A 151 3.63 -12.03 3.24
N VAL A 152 2.82 -11.41 4.10
CA VAL A 152 3.27 -10.25 4.89
C VAL A 152 4.29 -10.75 5.91
N ARG A 153 5.53 -10.31 5.77
CA ARG A 153 6.59 -10.62 6.75
C ARG A 153 6.51 -9.61 7.88
N SER A 154 6.25 -10.09 9.09
CA SER A 154 6.42 -9.28 10.29
C SER A 154 7.90 -8.93 10.47
N THR A 155 8.22 -7.65 10.65
CA THR A 155 9.55 -7.21 11.08
C THR A 155 9.73 -7.33 12.60
N ARG A 156 8.67 -7.67 13.35
CA ARG A 156 8.82 -8.09 14.74
C ARG A 156 9.63 -9.39 14.75
N ARG A 157 10.85 -9.32 15.27
CA ARG A 157 11.50 -10.50 15.84
C ARG A 157 10.51 -11.03 16.87
N GLU A 158 10.00 -12.23 16.69
CA GLU A 158 9.40 -12.97 17.78
C GLU A 158 10.52 -13.12 18.83
N GLU A 159 10.43 -12.35 19.91
CA GLU A 159 11.26 -12.58 21.06
C GLU A 159 10.92 -13.99 21.53
N GLY A 160 11.86 -14.89 21.24
CA GLY A 160 12.07 -16.22 21.79
C GLY A 160 10.88 -16.92 22.42
N VAL A 161 10.20 -17.75 21.66
CA VAL A 161 9.75 -19.03 22.24
C VAL A 161 11.04 -19.77 22.59
N GLN A 162 11.43 -19.72 23.85
CA GLN A 162 12.51 -20.56 24.40
C GLN A 162 12.13 -22.00 24.07
N ALA A 163 12.91 -22.63 23.20
CA ALA A 163 12.81 -24.03 22.93
C ALA A 163 13.01 -24.73 24.30
N THR A 164 11.98 -25.39 24.81
CA THR A 164 12.10 -26.26 26.00
C THR A 164 13.20 -27.26 25.74
N PRO A 165 14.18 -27.40 26.66
CA PRO A 165 15.25 -28.35 26.47
C PRO A 165 14.65 -29.76 26.31
N ARG A 166 15.08 -30.47 25.29
CA ARG A 166 14.71 -31.87 25.08
C ARG A 166 15.14 -32.66 26.30
N PRO A 167 14.26 -33.43 26.97
CA PRO A 167 14.66 -34.25 28.14
C PRO A 167 15.75 -35.22 27.71
N SER A 168 16.79 -35.28 28.54
CA SER A 168 17.89 -36.23 28.37
C SER A 168 17.37 -37.66 28.36
N PRO A 169 17.91 -38.57 27.53
CA PRO A 169 17.52 -39.99 27.59
C PRO A 169 17.88 -40.60 28.92
N LEU A 170 16.94 -41.38 29.48
CA LEU A 170 17.12 -42.14 30.68
C LEU A 170 18.26 -43.15 30.53
N PRO A 171 19.11 -43.38 31.56
CA PRO A 171 20.14 -44.42 31.52
C PRO A 171 19.47 -45.80 31.46
N GLY A 172 19.94 -46.62 30.52
CA GLY A 172 19.49 -48.01 30.38
C GLY A 172 19.80 -48.85 31.58
N PRO A 173 19.04 -49.96 31.82
CA PRO A 173 19.27 -50.88 32.95
C PRO A 173 20.61 -51.62 32.75
N ARG A 174 21.33 -51.82 33.87
CA ARG A 174 22.54 -52.64 33.96
C ARG A 174 22.18 -54.12 33.95
#